data_3335fe5f6ea870e4acbb87a36a6e4652
#
_entry.id   3335fe5f6ea870e4acbb87a36a6e4652
#
_cell.length_a   1.000
_cell.length_b   1.000
_cell.length_c   1.000
_cell.angle_alpha   90.00
_cell.angle_beta   90.00
_cell.angle_gamma   90.00
#
_symmetry.space_group_name_H-M   'P 1'
#
loop_
_entity.id
_entity.type
_entity.pdbx_description
1 polymer ?
#
loop_
_entity_poly.entity_id
_entity_poly.type
_entity_poly.pdbx_seq_one_letter_code
_entity_poly.pdbx_strand_id
1 'polypeptide(L)'
;MATDIKEIASINFGIYSPEEIMNMSVCKIDNPRKSGYGSVYDPRMGTTDSNQRCETCNENAIVCTGHFGHVELAEPIIHPLYYKRVISFLNCFCFKCYRLILTRDQIYLLKLNRSKGENRFLKIQEKITKVDICCHEDCKSYQPKFRFSVAESTI
;
A
#
# COMPACT_ATOMS: atom_id res chain seq x y z
N MET A 1 -39.44 -2.91 18.83
CA MET A 1 -38.28 -3.35 18.04
C MET A 1 -37.04 -2.86 18.76
N ALA A 2 -36.22 -3.77 19.29
CA ALA A 2 -34.96 -3.39 19.93
C ALA A 2 -34.00 -2.93 18.82
N THR A 3 -33.55 -1.69 18.88
CA THR A 3 -32.49 -1.16 18.04
C THR A 3 -31.17 -1.74 18.54
N ASP A 4 -30.56 -2.64 17.77
CA ASP A 4 -29.20 -3.12 18.08
C ASP A 4 -28.24 -1.93 18.03
N ILE A 5 -27.84 -1.45 19.18
CA ILE A 5 -26.83 -0.41 19.32
C ILE A 5 -25.47 -1.09 19.09
N LYS A 6 -24.85 -0.77 17.97
CA LYS A 6 -23.46 -1.23 17.65
C LYS A 6 -22.47 -0.23 18.19
N GLU A 7 -21.59 -0.67 19.09
CA GLU A 7 -20.45 0.11 19.55
C GLU A 7 -19.23 -0.12 18.65
N ILE A 8 -18.48 0.97 18.36
CA ILE A 8 -17.21 0.88 17.65
C ILE A 8 -16.17 0.36 18.65
N ALA A 9 -15.71 -0.88 18.45
CA ALA A 9 -14.70 -1.51 19.32
C ALA A 9 -13.27 -1.05 19.00
N SER A 10 -12.95 -0.81 17.73
CA SER A 10 -11.62 -0.35 17.33
C SER A 10 -11.67 0.29 15.94
N ILE A 11 -10.71 1.17 15.68
CA ILE A 11 -10.44 1.75 14.36
C ILE A 11 -9.01 1.39 13.99
N ASN A 12 -8.83 0.64 12.89
CA ASN A 12 -7.54 0.23 12.40
C ASN A 12 -7.21 0.96 11.10
N PHE A 13 -6.04 1.57 11.03
CA PHE A 13 -5.55 2.21 9.81
C PHE A 13 -4.63 1.24 9.07
N GLY A 14 -4.89 1.02 7.79
CA GLY A 14 -4.11 0.11 6.95
C GLY A 14 -4.34 0.37 5.47
N ILE A 15 -3.77 -0.51 4.65
CA ILE A 15 -4.01 -0.56 3.22
C ILE A 15 -5.02 -1.67 3.01
N TYR A 16 -6.09 -1.39 2.28
CA TYR A 16 -7.06 -2.40 1.91
C TYR A 16 -6.45 -3.43 0.97
N SER A 17 -6.76 -4.69 1.20
CA SER A 17 -6.47 -5.75 0.24
C SER A 17 -7.33 -5.60 -1.01
N PRO A 18 -6.94 -6.19 -2.15
CA PRO A 18 -7.76 -6.21 -3.35
C PRO A 18 -9.18 -6.74 -3.10
N GLU A 19 -9.31 -7.76 -2.27
CA GLU A 19 -10.60 -8.36 -1.90
C GLU A 19 -11.48 -7.41 -1.11
N GLU A 20 -10.92 -6.69 -0.15
CA GLU A 20 -11.63 -5.66 0.62
C GLU A 20 -12.08 -4.51 -0.27
N ILE A 21 -11.24 -4.07 -1.22
CA ILE A 21 -11.59 -3.03 -2.20
C ILE A 21 -12.76 -3.50 -3.07
N MET A 22 -12.71 -4.74 -3.58
CA MET A 22 -13.78 -5.30 -4.40
C MET A 22 -15.10 -5.39 -3.62
N ASN A 23 -15.07 -5.79 -2.35
CA ASN A 23 -16.26 -5.92 -1.51
C ASN A 23 -16.89 -4.56 -1.17
N MET A 24 -16.11 -3.50 -1.06
CA MET A 24 -16.62 -2.15 -0.80
C MET A 24 -17.08 -1.41 -2.07
N SER A 25 -16.60 -1.84 -3.23
CA SER A 25 -16.81 -1.14 -4.48
C SER A 25 -18.20 -1.42 -5.06
N VAL A 26 -18.91 -0.37 -5.45
CA VAL A 26 -20.20 -0.46 -6.13
C VAL A 26 -20.07 -0.62 -7.64
N CYS A 27 -18.91 -0.27 -8.22
CA CYS A 27 -18.69 -0.39 -9.65
C CYS A 27 -17.22 -0.43 -10.02
N LYS A 28 -16.94 -1.08 -11.15
CA LYS A 28 -15.64 -1.03 -11.84
C LYS A 28 -15.63 0.19 -12.77
N ILE A 29 -14.52 0.92 -12.74
CA ILE A 29 -14.27 2.07 -13.61
C ILE A 29 -13.34 1.61 -14.73
N ASP A 30 -13.85 1.50 -15.94
CA ASP A 30 -13.11 1.06 -17.14
C ASP A 30 -13.39 1.95 -18.36
N ASN A 31 -14.31 2.92 -18.21
CA ASN A 31 -14.72 3.80 -19.29
C ASN A 31 -13.97 5.15 -19.19
N PRO A 32 -13.13 5.51 -20.18
CA PRO A 32 -12.40 6.77 -20.19
C PRO A 32 -13.27 8.00 -20.46
N ARG A 33 -14.56 7.82 -20.77
CA ARG A 33 -15.51 8.92 -21.00
C ARG A 33 -15.76 9.68 -19.71
N LYS A 34 -16.09 10.97 -19.84
CA LYS A 34 -16.32 11.85 -18.69
C LYS A 34 -17.63 11.60 -17.94
N SER A 35 -18.57 10.84 -18.51
CA SER A 35 -19.88 10.59 -17.90
C SER A 35 -20.45 9.23 -18.31
N GLY A 36 -21.35 8.70 -17.50
CA GLY A 36 -22.03 7.45 -17.70
C GLY A 36 -21.45 6.28 -16.90
N TYR A 37 -22.05 5.12 -17.06
CA TYR A 37 -21.64 3.91 -16.34
C TYR A 37 -20.19 3.50 -16.64
N GLY A 38 -19.49 3.09 -15.58
CA GLY A 38 -18.09 2.70 -15.64
C GLY A 38 -17.11 3.88 -15.72
N SER A 39 -17.58 5.12 -15.71
CA SER A 39 -16.75 6.32 -15.68
C SER A 39 -16.50 6.80 -14.24
N VAL A 40 -15.63 7.81 -14.07
CA VAL A 40 -15.41 8.47 -12.77
C VAL A 40 -16.65 9.20 -12.23
N TYR A 41 -17.66 9.42 -13.06
CA TYR A 41 -18.95 10.00 -12.69
C TYR A 41 -20.09 8.97 -12.82
N ASP A 42 -19.81 7.73 -12.49
CA ASP A 42 -20.82 6.67 -12.48
C ASP A 42 -21.91 6.99 -11.44
N PRO A 43 -23.20 6.97 -11.80
CA PRO A 43 -24.30 7.33 -10.90
C PRO A 43 -24.43 6.42 -9.68
N ARG A 44 -23.80 5.24 -9.69
CA ARG A 44 -23.73 4.33 -8.54
C ARG A 44 -22.74 4.82 -7.47
N MET A 45 -21.74 5.62 -7.83
CA MET A 45 -20.79 6.18 -6.85
C MET A 45 -21.33 7.42 -6.15
N GLY A 46 -22.43 7.98 -6.60
CA GLY A 46 -23.05 9.17 -6.09
C GLY A 46 -23.45 10.12 -7.21
N THR A 47 -24.05 11.22 -6.85
CA THR A 47 -24.46 12.26 -7.80
C THR A 47 -23.97 13.63 -7.37
N THR A 48 -23.55 14.45 -8.30
CA THR A 48 -23.23 15.86 -8.11
C THR A 48 -24.38 16.77 -8.55
N ASP A 49 -25.38 16.20 -9.23
CA ASP A 49 -26.57 16.93 -9.73
C ASP A 49 -27.67 16.87 -8.68
N SER A 50 -28.25 18.03 -8.33
CA SER A 50 -29.35 18.14 -7.37
C SER A 50 -30.63 17.47 -7.83
N ASN A 51 -30.80 17.28 -9.14
CA ASN A 51 -32.00 16.67 -9.75
C ASN A 51 -31.88 15.15 -9.92
N GLN A 52 -30.73 14.59 -9.65
CA GLN A 52 -30.49 13.15 -9.76
C GLN A 52 -30.36 12.53 -8.37
N ARG A 53 -30.63 11.22 -8.31
CA ARG A 53 -30.45 10.41 -7.11
C ARG A 53 -29.34 9.39 -7.34
N CYS A 54 -28.58 9.11 -6.27
CA CYS A 54 -27.60 8.04 -6.28
C CYS A 54 -28.27 6.68 -6.49
N GLU A 55 -27.80 5.90 -7.45
CA GLU A 55 -28.39 4.59 -7.76
C GLU A 55 -28.13 3.54 -6.68
N THR A 56 -27.14 3.74 -5.82
CA THR A 56 -26.80 2.80 -4.74
C THR A 56 -27.64 3.01 -3.49
N CYS A 57 -27.78 4.25 -3.02
CA CYS A 57 -28.50 4.57 -1.77
C CYS A 57 -29.83 5.30 -2.01
N ASN A 58 -30.12 5.69 -3.24
CA ASN A 58 -31.30 6.47 -3.65
C ASN A 58 -31.43 7.85 -2.97
N GLU A 59 -30.34 8.36 -2.38
CA GLU A 59 -30.28 9.68 -1.75
C GLU A 59 -29.86 10.76 -2.75
N ASN A 60 -30.15 12.02 -2.39
CA ASN A 60 -29.76 13.18 -3.19
C ASN A 60 -28.27 13.54 -2.93
N ALA A 61 -27.75 14.50 -3.71
CA ALA A 61 -26.35 14.94 -3.62
C ALA A 61 -25.94 15.51 -2.24
N ILE A 62 -26.88 15.95 -1.41
CA ILE A 62 -26.60 16.53 -0.09
C ILE A 62 -26.46 15.44 0.97
N VAL A 63 -27.24 14.38 0.89
CA VAL A 63 -27.31 13.31 1.89
C VAL A 63 -26.40 12.15 1.54
N CYS A 64 -26.21 11.84 0.24
CA CYS A 64 -25.34 10.78 -0.21
C CYS A 64 -23.88 11.11 0.12
N THR A 65 -23.24 10.29 0.96
CA THR A 65 -21.82 10.44 1.35
C THR A 65 -20.85 10.00 0.25
N GLY A 66 -21.37 9.46 -0.86
CA GLY A 66 -20.58 8.83 -1.91
C GLY A 66 -20.28 7.35 -1.65
N HIS A 67 -20.05 6.62 -2.73
CA HIS A 67 -19.72 5.19 -2.70
C HIS A 67 -18.42 4.94 -3.47
N PHE A 68 -17.65 3.95 -3.04
CA PHE A 68 -16.36 3.64 -3.66
C PHE A 68 -16.55 2.88 -4.98
N GLY A 69 -15.83 3.30 -6.00
CA GLY A 69 -15.56 2.51 -7.19
C GLY A 69 -14.11 2.03 -7.18
N HIS A 70 -13.77 1.11 -8.08
CA HIS A 70 -12.40 0.63 -8.24
C HIS A 70 -11.94 0.63 -9.69
N VAL A 71 -10.64 0.71 -9.88
CA VAL A 71 -9.97 0.55 -11.18
C VAL A 71 -9.08 -0.67 -11.09
N GLU A 72 -9.26 -1.64 -11.98
CA GLU A 72 -8.33 -2.75 -12.12
C GLU A 72 -7.15 -2.32 -13.00
N LEU A 73 -5.96 -2.42 -12.46
CA LEU A 73 -4.75 -2.12 -13.21
C LEU A 73 -4.36 -3.33 -14.07
N ALA A 74 -3.89 -3.09 -15.29
CA ALA A 74 -3.43 -4.15 -16.20
C ALA A 74 -2.25 -4.93 -15.62
N GLU A 75 -1.39 -4.25 -14.87
CA GLU A 75 -0.25 -4.84 -14.18
C GLU A 75 -0.15 -4.32 -12.75
N PRO A 76 0.33 -5.13 -11.78
CA PRO A 76 0.57 -4.67 -10.43
C PRO A 76 1.63 -3.57 -10.41
N ILE A 77 1.37 -2.50 -9.68
CA ILE A 77 2.33 -1.40 -9.48
C ILE A 77 2.67 -1.26 -8.00
N ILE A 78 3.87 -0.74 -7.74
CA ILE A 78 4.23 -0.37 -6.37
C ILE A 78 3.38 0.83 -5.93
N HIS A 79 2.77 0.72 -4.76
CA HIS A 79 1.91 1.77 -4.23
C HIS A 79 2.67 3.11 -4.12
N PRO A 80 2.21 4.21 -4.74
CA PRO A 80 2.96 5.47 -4.83
C PRO A 80 3.41 6.07 -3.50
N LEU A 81 2.61 5.93 -2.44
CA LEU A 81 2.96 6.44 -1.10
C LEU A 81 4.06 5.64 -0.40
N TYR A 82 4.29 4.38 -0.81
CA TYR A 82 5.16 3.45 -0.10
C TYR A 82 6.44 3.09 -0.85
N TYR A 83 6.66 3.61 -2.07
CA TYR A 83 7.83 3.23 -2.87
C TYR A 83 9.17 3.47 -2.13
N LYS A 84 9.29 4.58 -1.40
CA LYS A 84 10.49 4.87 -0.59
C LYS A 84 10.72 3.82 0.49
N ARG A 85 9.63 3.38 1.12
CA ARG A 85 9.67 2.35 2.16
C ARG A 85 10.04 0.99 1.57
N VAL A 86 9.46 0.64 0.42
CA VAL A 86 9.79 -0.59 -0.32
C VAL A 86 11.29 -0.63 -0.67
N ILE A 87 11.85 0.45 -1.22
CA ILE A 87 13.27 0.56 -1.53
C ILE A 87 14.12 0.40 -0.26
N SER A 88 13.73 1.04 0.84
CA SER A 88 14.41 0.91 2.12
C SER A 88 14.45 -0.53 2.62
N PHE A 89 13.36 -1.29 2.44
CA PHE A 89 13.32 -2.71 2.76
C PHE A 89 14.17 -3.53 1.80
N LEU A 90 14.07 -3.32 0.48
CA LEU A 90 14.86 -4.04 -0.53
C LEU A 90 16.36 -3.88 -0.27
N ASN A 91 16.82 -2.70 0.12
CA ASN A 91 18.22 -2.46 0.48
C ASN A 91 18.67 -3.20 1.75
N CYS A 92 17.76 -3.76 2.55
CA CYS A 92 18.10 -4.53 3.74
C CYS A 92 18.30 -6.04 3.46
N PHE A 93 17.84 -6.53 2.31
CA PHE A 93 17.89 -7.95 1.98
C PHE A 93 18.87 -8.23 0.84
N CYS A 94 19.56 -9.35 0.94
CA CYS A 94 20.41 -9.81 -0.15
C CYS A 94 19.59 -10.26 -1.35
N PHE A 95 19.86 -9.72 -2.54
CA PHE A 95 19.13 -10.06 -3.75
C PHE A 95 19.40 -11.50 -4.25
N LYS A 96 20.48 -12.14 -3.79
CA LYS A 96 20.87 -13.49 -4.19
C LYS A 96 20.34 -14.57 -3.24
N CYS A 97 20.49 -14.38 -1.92
CA CYS A 97 20.07 -15.37 -0.93
C CYS A 97 18.77 -15.02 -0.23
N TYR A 98 18.19 -13.85 -0.51
CA TYR A 98 16.90 -13.34 0.02
C TYR A 98 16.84 -13.24 1.55
N ARG A 99 17.98 -13.34 2.22
CA ARG A 99 18.11 -13.16 3.68
C ARG A 99 18.45 -11.72 4.02
N LEU A 100 18.15 -11.30 5.24
CA LEU A 100 18.63 -10.02 5.77
C LEU A 100 20.16 -9.99 5.66
N ILE A 101 20.73 -8.89 5.17
CA ILE A 101 22.19 -8.78 4.93
C ILE A 101 22.97 -9.04 6.22
N LEU A 102 22.50 -8.50 7.36
CA LEU A 102 23.10 -8.76 8.67
C LEU A 102 22.72 -10.15 9.18
N THR A 103 23.71 -10.88 9.71
CA THR A 103 23.48 -12.17 10.37
C THR A 103 22.83 -11.99 11.74
N ARG A 104 22.26 -13.07 12.29
CA ARG A 104 21.68 -13.05 13.65
C ARG A 104 22.68 -12.61 14.69
N ASP A 105 23.91 -13.11 14.62
CA ASP A 105 24.96 -12.81 15.57
C ASP A 105 25.37 -11.34 15.53
N GLN A 106 25.44 -10.76 14.33
CA GLN A 106 25.68 -9.32 14.17
C GLN A 106 24.55 -8.47 14.76
N ILE A 107 23.30 -8.90 14.61
CA ILE A 107 22.14 -8.22 15.22
C ILE A 107 22.24 -8.25 16.76
N TYR A 108 22.67 -9.37 17.34
CA TYR A 108 22.89 -9.50 18.79
C TYR A 108 24.06 -8.66 19.27
N LEU A 109 25.21 -8.74 18.60
CA LEU A 109 26.42 -7.96 18.94
C LEU A 109 26.15 -6.45 18.91
N LEU A 110 25.41 -5.98 17.91
CA LEU A 110 25.02 -4.58 17.76
C LEU A 110 23.83 -4.18 18.66
N LYS A 111 23.34 -5.10 19.50
CA LYS A 111 22.20 -4.89 20.41
C LYS A 111 20.92 -4.37 19.71
N LEU A 112 20.77 -4.65 18.41
CA LEU A 112 19.63 -4.22 17.61
C LEU A 112 18.33 -4.94 18.00
N ASN A 113 18.43 -6.09 18.65
CA ASN A 113 17.32 -6.85 19.20
C ASN A 113 16.59 -6.14 20.36
N ARG A 114 17.24 -5.19 21.04
CA ARG A 114 16.63 -4.40 22.13
C ARG A 114 15.61 -3.38 21.65
N SER A 115 15.71 -2.95 20.41
CA SER A 115 14.76 -2.02 19.79
C SER A 115 13.63 -2.80 19.10
N LYS A 116 12.44 -2.20 18.99
CA LYS A 116 11.26 -2.79 18.32
C LYS A 116 10.75 -1.85 17.22
N GLY A 117 9.94 -2.41 16.32
CA GLY A 117 9.25 -1.65 15.28
C GLY A 117 10.18 -0.80 14.42
N GLU A 118 9.74 0.42 14.14
CA GLU A 118 10.45 1.38 13.28
C GLU A 118 11.86 1.70 13.76
N ASN A 119 12.05 1.90 15.05
CA ASN A 119 13.37 2.23 15.61
C ASN A 119 14.40 1.10 15.37
N ARG A 120 13.95 -0.15 15.40
CA ARG A 120 14.81 -1.30 15.04
C ARG A 120 15.14 -1.28 13.56
N PHE A 121 14.17 -1.01 12.70
CA PHE A 121 14.36 -0.94 11.26
C PHE A 121 15.37 0.14 10.88
N LEU A 122 15.24 1.36 11.39
CA LEU A 122 16.14 2.47 11.10
C LEU A 122 17.58 2.16 11.53
N LYS A 123 17.77 1.55 12.70
CA LYS A 123 19.10 1.14 13.17
C LYS A 123 19.73 0.05 12.29
N ILE A 124 18.94 -0.91 11.84
CA ILE A 124 19.38 -1.95 10.90
C ILE A 124 19.80 -1.32 9.59
N GLN A 125 18.97 -0.44 9.04
CA GLN A 125 19.21 0.27 7.77
C GLN A 125 20.53 1.09 7.84
N GLU A 126 20.76 1.83 8.93
CA GLU A 126 21.99 2.59 9.14
C GLU A 126 23.26 1.71 9.09
N LYS A 127 23.17 0.49 9.64
CA LYS A 127 24.30 -0.44 9.61
C LYS A 127 24.50 -1.06 8.24
N ILE A 128 23.42 -1.41 7.55
CA ILE A 128 23.47 -2.04 6.23
C ILE A 128 23.97 -1.07 5.15
N THR A 129 23.68 0.22 5.25
CA THR A 129 24.17 1.23 4.27
C THR A 129 25.69 1.21 4.08
N LYS A 130 26.43 0.69 5.07
CA LYS A 130 27.88 0.56 5.04
C LYS A 130 28.38 -0.81 4.55
N VAL A 131 27.46 -1.70 4.17
CA VAL A 131 27.78 -3.09 3.79
C VAL A 131 27.54 -3.26 2.30
N ASP A 132 28.59 -3.53 1.54
CA ASP A 132 28.53 -3.75 0.10
C ASP A 132 28.50 -5.24 -0.29
N ILE A 133 28.78 -6.14 0.65
CA ILE A 133 28.83 -7.59 0.43
C ILE A 133 27.96 -8.29 1.46
N CYS A 134 27.20 -9.30 1.03
CA CYS A 134 26.39 -10.10 1.94
C CYS A 134 27.23 -10.74 3.04
N CYS A 135 26.81 -10.59 4.30
CA CYS A 135 27.54 -11.08 5.48
C CYS A 135 27.42 -12.60 5.69
N HIS A 136 26.58 -13.29 4.92
CA HIS A 136 26.43 -14.75 5.02
C HIS A 136 27.58 -15.47 4.30
N GLU A 137 28.22 -16.41 4.97
CA GLU A 137 29.41 -17.13 4.49
C GLU A 137 29.16 -17.92 3.20
N ASP A 138 27.98 -18.47 3.06
CA ASP A 138 27.52 -19.25 1.91
C ASP A 138 27.11 -18.39 0.71
N CYS A 139 27.04 -17.08 0.85
CA CYS A 139 26.58 -16.19 -0.22
C CYS A 139 27.66 -15.23 -0.72
N LYS A 140 28.18 -14.37 0.14
CA LYS A 140 29.23 -13.35 -0.13
C LYS A 140 29.06 -12.57 -1.44
N SER A 141 27.80 -12.38 -1.89
CA SER A 141 27.53 -11.65 -3.13
C SER A 141 27.55 -10.15 -2.92
N TYR A 142 27.98 -9.42 -3.94
CA TYR A 142 27.85 -7.96 -4.00
C TYR A 142 26.36 -7.57 -3.96
N GLN A 143 26.06 -6.48 -3.26
CA GLN A 143 24.69 -5.99 -3.09
C GLN A 143 24.45 -4.76 -3.97
N PRO A 144 23.49 -4.81 -4.90
CA PRO A 144 23.06 -3.63 -5.62
C PRO A 144 22.38 -2.68 -4.64
N LYS A 145 22.54 -1.38 -4.87
CA LYS A 145 21.81 -0.34 -4.13
C LYS A 145 20.61 0.08 -4.93
N PHE A 146 19.43 -0.25 -4.46
CA PHE A 146 18.17 0.17 -5.09
C PHE A 146 17.96 1.66 -4.89
N ARG A 147 17.65 2.36 -5.97
CA ARG A 147 17.32 3.79 -5.98
C ARG A 147 16.06 4.00 -6.81
N PHE A 148 15.30 4.99 -6.46
CA PHE A 148 14.17 5.41 -7.28
C PHE A 148 14.64 6.46 -8.30
N SER A 149 14.31 6.25 -9.58
CA SER A 149 14.51 7.24 -10.64
C SER A 149 13.15 7.78 -11.07
N VAL A 150 12.97 9.07 -10.96
CA VAL A 150 11.72 9.74 -11.40
C VAL A 150 11.62 9.73 -12.93
N ALA A 151 12.75 9.66 -13.63
CA ALA A 151 12.80 9.70 -15.10
C ALA A 151 12.26 8.41 -15.75
N GLU A 152 12.25 7.28 -15.04
CA GLU A 152 11.76 5.99 -15.56
C GLU A 152 10.30 5.68 -15.18
N SER A 153 9.64 6.55 -14.43
CA SER A 153 8.22 6.41 -14.09
C SER A 153 7.29 7.01 -15.15
N THR A 154 7.81 7.48 -16.26
CA THR A 154 7.02 7.83 -17.44
C THR A 154 7.00 6.64 -18.39
N ILE A 155 5.90 5.88 -18.30
CA ILE A 155 5.44 5.03 -19.40
C ILE A 155 4.77 5.90 -20.45
#